data_e23576a13f759e938ba17c482991501c
#
_entry.id   e23576a13f759e938ba17c482991501c
#
_cell.length_a   1.000
_cell.length_b   1.000
_cell.length_c   1.000
_cell.angle_alpha   90.00
_cell.angle_beta   90.00
_cell.angle_gamma   90.00
#
_symmetry.space_group_name_H-M   'P 1'
#
loop_
_entity.id
_entity.type
_entity.pdbx_description
1 polymer ?
#
loop_
_entity_poly.entity_id
_entity_poly.type
_entity_poly.pdbx_seq_one_letter_code
_entity_poly.pdbx_strand_id
1 'polypeptide(L)'
;FKEEFQQMLVESEVDNVIVLIDDLDRCSPDRIIDTFEAIKLFLSVERTTFIIAADETVIQYAIKKNYPPVDGSNVELSTEYIEKIIQLPIYIPELSSKDIENYLLLLVAQNYLSGTDFKSLVEKVYQEKLIVRDTRISLSELKTIITGIHGTYLPSETEFMDVVSIIDSIRDIISSTLK
;
A
#
# COMPACT_ATOMS: atom_id res chain seq x y z
N PHE A 1 -0.70 -30.83 -16.69
CA PHE A 1 -0.10 -29.80 -15.82
C PHE A 1 -1.06 -29.34 -14.71
N LYS A 2 -2.31 -28.91 -15.04
CA LYS A 2 -3.29 -28.45 -14.04
C LYS A 2 -3.68 -29.57 -13.07
N GLU A 3 -4.01 -30.74 -13.59
CA GLU A 3 -4.36 -31.92 -12.81
C GLU A 3 -3.18 -32.40 -11.95
N GLU A 4 -1.98 -32.40 -12.50
CA GLU A 4 -0.75 -32.75 -11.79
C GLU A 4 -0.47 -31.78 -10.63
N PHE A 5 -0.66 -30.45 -10.87
CA PHE A 5 -0.48 -29.44 -9.84
C PHE A 5 -1.53 -29.59 -8.73
N GLN A 6 -2.78 -29.85 -9.09
CA GLN A 6 -3.84 -30.06 -8.12
C GLN A 6 -3.62 -31.36 -7.30
N GLN A 7 -3.15 -32.42 -7.94
CA GLN A 7 -2.77 -33.64 -7.25
C GLN A 7 -1.60 -33.42 -6.28
N MET A 8 -0.59 -32.66 -6.70
CA MET A 8 0.54 -32.27 -5.84
C MET A 8 0.09 -31.52 -4.59
N LEU A 9 -0.88 -30.59 -4.72
CA LEU A 9 -1.43 -29.86 -3.58
C LEU A 9 -2.15 -30.78 -2.60
N VAL A 10 -2.88 -31.75 -3.10
CA VAL A 10 -3.57 -32.76 -2.26
C VAL A 10 -2.56 -33.64 -1.54
N GLU A 11 -1.52 -34.12 -2.25
CA GLU A 11 -0.48 -34.99 -1.69
C GLU A 11 0.41 -34.26 -0.66
N SER A 12 0.59 -32.95 -0.78
CA SER A 12 1.39 -32.14 0.16
C SER A 12 0.63 -31.66 1.39
N GLU A 13 -0.63 -32.05 1.56
CA GLU A 13 -1.50 -31.63 2.68
C GLU A 13 -1.60 -30.08 2.81
N VAL A 14 -1.41 -29.35 1.70
CA VAL A 14 -1.54 -27.90 1.67
C VAL A 14 -3.00 -27.51 1.44
N ASP A 15 -3.57 -26.79 2.38
CA ASP A 15 -4.97 -26.35 2.29
C ASP A 15 -5.19 -25.26 1.24
N ASN A 16 -4.29 -24.28 1.18
CA ASN A 16 -4.38 -23.14 0.26
C ASN A 16 -2.99 -22.68 -0.16
N VAL A 17 -2.87 -22.25 -1.41
CA VAL A 17 -1.68 -21.59 -1.95
C VAL A 17 -2.03 -20.15 -2.25
N ILE A 18 -1.27 -19.21 -1.68
CA ILE A 18 -1.38 -17.78 -1.98
C ILE A 18 -0.09 -17.35 -2.66
N VAL A 19 -0.20 -16.88 -3.89
CA VAL A 19 0.91 -16.38 -4.69
C VAL A 19 0.85 -14.86 -4.70
N LEU A 20 1.88 -14.22 -4.14
CA LEU A 20 2.03 -12.76 -4.15
C LEU A 20 2.96 -12.37 -5.29
N ILE A 21 2.49 -11.50 -6.17
CA ILE A 21 3.27 -10.96 -7.30
C ILE A 21 3.34 -9.46 -7.12
N ASP A 22 4.55 -8.96 -6.95
CA ASP A 22 4.84 -7.53 -6.79
C ASP A 22 5.78 -7.04 -7.88
N ASP A 23 5.87 -5.71 -8.06
CA ASP A 23 6.76 -5.05 -9.03
C ASP A 23 6.55 -5.49 -10.50
N LEU A 24 5.37 -5.99 -10.85
CA LEU A 24 5.06 -6.40 -12.22
C LEU A 24 5.15 -5.22 -13.20
N ASP A 25 4.81 -4.02 -12.74
CA ASP A 25 4.89 -2.78 -13.49
C ASP A 25 6.33 -2.35 -13.83
N ARG A 26 7.35 -2.91 -13.18
CA ARG A 26 8.77 -2.69 -13.52
C ARG A 26 9.28 -3.62 -14.62
N CYS A 27 8.46 -4.56 -15.03
CA CYS A 27 8.79 -5.48 -16.11
C CYS A 27 8.58 -4.86 -17.49
N SER A 28 9.21 -5.42 -18.51
CA SER A 28 8.90 -5.04 -19.90
C SER A 28 7.46 -5.44 -20.25
N PRO A 29 6.78 -4.72 -21.17
CA PRO A 29 5.40 -5.03 -21.56
C PRO A 29 5.19 -6.49 -21.96
N ASP A 30 6.14 -7.07 -22.69
CA ASP A 30 6.05 -8.47 -23.14
C ASP A 30 6.08 -9.45 -21.95
N ARG A 31 6.93 -9.16 -20.93
CA ARG A 31 7.01 -9.95 -19.70
C ARG A 31 5.75 -9.85 -18.85
N ILE A 32 5.13 -8.68 -18.83
CA ILE A 32 3.83 -8.48 -18.14
C ILE A 32 2.79 -9.43 -18.74
N ILE A 33 2.71 -9.47 -20.09
CA ILE A 33 1.76 -10.35 -20.80
C ILE A 33 2.10 -11.82 -20.56
N ASP A 34 3.36 -12.23 -20.68
CA ASP A 34 3.81 -13.60 -20.41
C ASP A 34 3.39 -14.05 -18.99
N THR A 35 3.52 -13.14 -18.00
CA THR A 35 3.12 -13.43 -16.62
C THR A 35 1.61 -13.61 -16.49
N PHE A 36 0.81 -12.75 -17.12
CA PHE A 36 -0.65 -12.91 -17.11
C PHE A 36 -1.10 -14.18 -17.83
N GLU A 37 -0.48 -14.53 -18.96
CA GLU A 37 -0.77 -15.79 -19.64
C GLU A 37 -0.42 -17.01 -18.76
N ALA A 38 0.70 -16.94 -18.00
CA ALA A 38 1.02 -17.97 -17.05
C ALA A 38 -0.01 -18.06 -15.91
N ILE A 39 -0.42 -16.93 -15.33
CA ILE A 39 -1.44 -16.87 -14.27
C ILE A 39 -2.76 -17.49 -14.76
N LYS A 40 -3.19 -17.20 -15.99
CA LYS A 40 -4.42 -17.75 -16.58
C LYS A 40 -4.47 -19.29 -16.53
N LEU A 41 -3.33 -19.96 -16.62
CA LEU A 41 -3.26 -21.42 -16.54
C LEU A 41 -3.67 -21.93 -15.16
N PHE A 42 -3.49 -21.11 -14.13
CA PHE A 42 -3.75 -21.47 -12.74
C PHE A 42 -5.06 -20.90 -12.17
N LEU A 43 -5.72 -19.96 -12.85
CA LEU A 43 -6.96 -19.32 -12.37
C LEU A 43 -8.09 -20.29 -12.05
N SER A 44 -8.04 -21.47 -12.63
CA SER A 44 -9.06 -22.50 -12.44
C SER A 44 -8.58 -23.66 -11.53
N VAL A 45 -7.42 -23.51 -10.87
CA VAL A 45 -6.95 -24.47 -9.88
C VAL A 45 -7.57 -24.13 -8.53
N GLU A 46 -8.26 -25.10 -7.95
CA GLU A 46 -8.86 -24.92 -6.63
C GLU A 46 -7.79 -24.63 -5.56
N ARG A 47 -8.17 -23.88 -4.54
CA ARG A 47 -7.31 -23.50 -3.41
C ARG A 47 -6.08 -22.67 -3.78
N THR A 48 -6.07 -22.05 -4.96
CA THR A 48 -4.98 -21.18 -5.40
C THR A 48 -5.48 -19.77 -5.57
N THR A 49 -4.82 -18.80 -4.92
CA THR A 49 -5.15 -17.37 -4.97
C THR A 49 -3.92 -16.59 -5.41
N PHE A 50 -4.10 -15.68 -6.36
CA PHE A 50 -3.07 -14.75 -6.79
C PHE A 50 -3.40 -13.35 -6.29
N ILE A 51 -2.44 -12.69 -5.66
CA ILE A 51 -2.52 -11.27 -5.27
C ILE A 51 -1.45 -10.54 -6.05
N ILE A 52 -1.88 -9.63 -6.93
CA ILE A 52 -1.00 -8.91 -7.84
C ILE A 52 -1.00 -7.44 -7.43
N ALA A 53 0.18 -6.90 -7.09
CA ALA A 53 0.38 -5.49 -6.86
C ALA A 53 1.07 -4.88 -8.09
N ALA A 54 0.40 -3.92 -8.75
CA ALA A 54 0.93 -3.28 -9.94
C ALA A 54 0.23 -1.94 -10.22
N ASP A 55 0.90 -1.06 -10.96
CA ASP A 55 0.28 0.15 -11.50
C ASP A 55 -0.62 -0.22 -12.70
N GLU A 56 -1.92 0.07 -12.57
CA GLU A 56 -2.90 -0.23 -13.61
C GLU A 56 -2.56 0.43 -14.94
N THR A 57 -2.02 1.65 -14.94
CA THR A 57 -1.68 2.40 -16.15
C THR A 57 -0.59 1.67 -16.97
N VAL A 58 0.41 1.14 -16.27
CA VAL A 58 1.51 0.37 -16.90
C VAL A 58 0.99 -0.95 -17.46
N ILE A 59 0.11 -1.62 -16.71
CA ILE A 59 -0.53 -2.86 -17.17
C ILE A 59 -1.37 -2.61 -18.43
N GLN A 60 -2.21 -1.57 -18.43
CA GLN A 60 -3.00 -1.19 -19.58
C GLN A 60 -2.13 -0.85 -20.80
N TYR A 61 -1.01 -0.14 -20.58
CA TYR A 61 -0.04 0.13 -21.65
C TYR A 61 0.54 -1.15 -22.24
N ALA A 62 0.95 -2.10 -21.40
CA ALA A 62 1.50 -3.37 -21.85
C ALA A 62 0.48 -4.16 -22.70
N ILE A 63 -0.78 -4.17 -22.29
CA ILE A 63 -1.85 -4.84 -23.02
C ILE A 63 -2.10 -4.15 -24.36
N LYS A 64 -2.25 -2.81 -24.39
CA LYS A 64 -2.46 -2.04 -25.63
C LYS A 64 -1.32 -2.23 -26.64
N LYS A 65 -0.09 -2.35 -26.17
CA LYS A 65 1.07 -2.60 -27.00
C LYS A 65 1.04 -3.99 -27.67
N ASN A 66 0.65 -5.02 -26.92
CA ASN A 66 0.63 -6.41 -27.40
C ASN A 66 -0.68 -6.76 -28.15
N TYR A 67 -1.78 -6.09 -27.80
CA TYR A 67 -3.09 -6.25 -28.41
C TYR A 67 -3.60 -4.89 -28.89
N PRO A 68 -3.06 -4.36 -30.00
CA PRO A 68 -3.49 -3.07 -30.52
C PRO A 68 -4.97 -3.11 -30.88
N PRO A 69 -5.71 -2.00 -30.72
CA PRO A 69 -7.11 -1.94 -31.11
C PRO A 69 -7.27 -2.24 -32.61
N VAL A 70 -8.28 -3.01 -32.96
CA VAL A 70 -8.62 -3.28 -34.37
C VAL A 70 -9.35 -2.07 -34.92
N ASP A 71 -8.88 -1.53 -36.06
CA ASP A 71 -9.48 -0.38 -36.71
C ASP A 71 -11.00 -0.57 -36.92
N GLY A 72 -11.78 0.39 -36.40
CA GLY A 72 -13.25 0.39 -36.48
C GLY A 72 -13.99 -0.32 -35.34
N SER A 73 -13.29 -0.87 -34.35
CA SER A 73 -13.94 -1.39 -33.14
C SER A 73 -13.85 -0.37 -31.98
N ASN A 74 -15.00 -0.06 -31.35
CA ASN A 74 -15.05 0.71 -30.09
C ASN A 74 -14.72 -0.13 -28.87
N VAL A 75 -14.17 -1.34 -29.05
CA VAL A 75 -13.90 -2.28 -27.97
C VAL A 75 -12.51 -2.00 -27.39
N GLU A 76 -12.45 -1.56 -26.17
CA GLU A 76 -11.20 -1.45 -25.41
C GLU A 76 -10.74 -2.84 -24.95
N LEU A 77 -10.09 -3.58 -25.86
CA LEU A 77 -9.55 -4.93 -25.60
C LEU A 77 -8.71 -5.01 -24.32
N SER A 78 -8.07 -3.90 -23.94
CA SER A 78 -7.27 -3.82 -22.73
C SER A 78 -8.10 -3.99 -21.46
N THR A 79 -9.26 -3.35 -21.36
CA THR A 79 -10.16 -3.45 -20.21
C THR A 79 -10.77 -4.85 -20.12
N GLU A 80 -11.28 -5.37 -21.23
CA GLU A 80 -11.82 -6.74 -21.25
C GLU A 80 -10.78 -7.80 -20.92
N TYR A 81 -9.52 -7.59 -21.31
CA TYR A 81 -8.43 -8.51 -20.98
C TYR A 81 -8.16 -8.54 -19.49
N ILE A 82 -8.09 -7.35 -18.84
CA ILE A 82 -7.90 -7.24 -17.38
C ILE A 82 -9.07 -7.89 -16.64
N GLU A 83 -10.30 -7.57 -17.00
CA GLU A 83 -11.50 -8.10 -16.33
C GLU A 83 -11.59 -9.64 -16.38
N LYS A 84 -11.00 -10.26 -17.40
CA LYS A 84 -10.95 -11.73 -17.49
C LYS A 84 -9.90 -12.37 -16.58
N ILE A 85 -8.88 -11.62 -16.16
CA ILE A 85 -7.79 -12.12 -15.33
C ILE A 85 -7.99 -11.69 -13.87
N ILE A 86 -8.34 -10.43 -13.66
CA ILE A 86 -8.51 -9.86 -12.32
C ILE A 86 -9.98 -9.96 -11.91
N GLN A 87 -10.24 -10.90 -11.01
CA GLN A 87 -11.61 -11.15 -10.52
C GLN A 87 -12.05 -10.12 -9.47
N LEU A 88 -11.11 -9.58 -8.69
CA LEU A 88 -11.37 -8.61 -7.64
C LEU A 88 -10.32 -7.48 -7.69
N PRO A 89 -10.60 -6.36 -8.35
CA PRO A 89 -9.72 -5.20 -8.30
C PRO A 89 -9.88 -4.47 -6.96
N ILE A 90 -8.75 -4.20 -6.31
CA ILE A 90 -8.69 -3.42 -5.07
C ILE A 90 -7.80 -2.22 -5.32
N TYR A 91 -8.39 -1.04 -5.29
CA TYR A 91 -7.66 0.22 -5.47
C TYR A 91 -7.18 0.75 -4.13
N ILE A 92 -5.87 0.97 -4.02
CA ILE A 92 -5.29 1.65 -2.85
C ILE A 92 -5.55 3.14 -3.06
N PRO A 93 -6.31 3.79 -2.15
CA PRO A 93 -6.60 5.20 -2.28
C PRO A 93 -5.33 6.04 -2.10
N GLU A 94 -5.23 7.14 -2.82
CA GLU A 94 -4.18 8.13 -2.62
C GLU A 94 -4.21 8.66 -1.18
N LEU A 95 -3.01 8.90 -0.63
CA LEU A 95 -2.87 9.51 0.68
C LEU A 95 -3.22 11.00 0.58
N SER A 96 -4.06 11.48 1.50
CA SER A 96 -4.27 12.91 1.63
C SER A 96 -3.02 13.59 2.22
N SER A 97 -2.89 14.92 2.02
CA SER A 97 -1.82 15.69 2.65
C SER A 97 -1.79 15.51 4.17
N LYS A 98 -2.95 15.36 4.80
CA LYS A 98 -3.08 15.12 6.25
C LYS A 98 -2.61 13.74 6.67
N ASP A 99 -2.84 12.72 5.85
CA ASP A 99 -2.32 11.36 6.10
C ASP A 99 -0.80 11.35 6.03
N ILE A 100 -0.21 12.08 5.05
CA ILE A 100 1.24 12.25 4.91
C ILE A 100 1.81 12.99 6.13
N GLU A 101 1.17 14.07 6.56
CA GLU A 101 1.58 14.82 7.75
C GLU A 101 1.56 13.92 9.01
N ASN A 102 0.49 13.17 9.22
CA ASN A 102 0.36 12.24 10.34
C ASN A 102 1.44 11.16 10.31
N TYR A 103 1.72 10.62 9.13
CA TYR A 103 2.78 9.63 8.94
C TYR A 103 4.16 10.19 9.29
N LEU A 104 4.50 11.38 8.78
CA LEU A 104 5.76 12.05 9.08
C LEU A 104 5.90 12.35 10.57
N LEU A 105 4.81 12.78 11.22
CA LEU A 105 4.77 13.02 12.65
C LEU A 105 5.10 11.76 13.46
N LEU A 106 4.55 10.62 13.08
CA LEU A 106 4.84 9.34 13.71
C LEU A 106 6.28 8.88 13.44
N LEU A 107 6.83 9.10 12.24
CA LEU A 107 8.23 8.80 11.94
C LEU A 107 9.19 9.63 12.79
N VAL A 108 8.88 10.91 12.99
CA VAL A 108 9.67 11.76 13.88
C VAL A 108 9.58 11.25 15.33
N ALA A 109 8.36 10.94 15.81
CA ALA A 109 8.18 10.39 17.15
C ALA A 109 8.97 9.07 17.36
N GLN A 110 9.07 8.24 16.35
CA GLN A 110 9.84 7.00 16.37
C GLN A 110 11.34 7.22 16.66
N ASN A 111 11.91 8.33 16.19
CA ASN A 111 13.32 8.65 16.45
C ASN A 111 13.61 9.09 17.89
N TYR A 112 12.59 9.59 18.60
CA TYR A 112 12.74 10.13 19.97
C TYR A 112 12.24 9.18 21.04
N LEU A 113 11.43 8.19 20.69
CA LEU A 113 10.88 7.23 21.64
C LEU A 113 11.63 5.89 21.57
N SER A 114 11.70 5.20 22.72
CA SER A 114 12.13 3.79 22.71
C SER A 114 11.16 2.93 21.89
N GLY A 115 11.60 1.77 21.42
CA GLY A 115 10.73 0.88 20.62
C GLY A 115 9.45 0.46 21.34
N THR A 116 9.49 0.29 22.67
CA THR A 116 8.33 -0.04 23.50
C THR A 116 7.37 1.14 23.64
N ASP A 117 7.89 2.34 23.83
CA ASP A 117 7.10 3.56 23.99
C ASP A 117 6.47 3.97 22.68
N PHE A 118 7.20 3.84 21.57
CA PHE A 118 6.63 4.08 20.22
C PHE A 118 5.48 3.11 19.93
N LYS A 119 5.63 1.84 20.26
CA LYS A 119 4.53 0.87 20.12
C LYS A 119 3.31 1.27 20.93
N SER A 120 3.51 1.69 22.17
CA SER A 120 2.43 2.18 23.04
C SER A 120 1.78 3.46 22.50
N LEU A 121 2.56 4.36 21.88
CA LEU A 121 2.04 5.54 21.18
C LEU A 121 1.13 5.14 20.03
N VAL A 122 1.59 4.26 19.14
CA VAL A 122 0.83 3.80 17.97
C VAL A 122 -0.47 3.14 18.41
N GLU A 123 -0.42 2.27 19.43
CA GLU A 123 -1.62 1.62 19.99
C GLU A 123 -2.64 2.63 20.51
N LYS A 124 -2.20 3.67 21.25
CA LYS A 124 -3.08 4.72 21.76
C LYS A 124 -3.69 5.56 20.65
N VAL A 125 -2.86 6.00 19.69
CA VAL A 125 -3.33 6.76 18.51
C VAL A 125 -4.41 5.97 17.75
N TYR A 126 -4.23 4.67 17.63
CA TYR A 126 -5.20 3.79 16.99
C TYR A 126 -6.48 3.60 17.82
N GLN A 127 -6.34 3.35 19.12
CA GLN A 127 -7.49 3.14 20.04
C GLN A 127 -8.35 4.40 20.17
N GLU A 128 -7.74 5.56 20.28
CA GLU A 128 -8.43 6.85 20.38
C GLU A 128 -8.93 7.35 19.03
N LYS A 129 -8.71 6.59 17.96
CA LYS A 129 -9.11 6.92 16.57
C LYS A 129 -8.62 8.31 16.14
N LEU A 130 -7.45 8.72 16.61
CA LEU A 130 -6.87 10.01 16.26
C LEU A 130 -6.43 10.09 14.79
N ILE A 131 -6.10 8.93 14.20
CA ILE A 131 -5.89 8.80 12.75
C ILE A 131 -7.19 8.29 12.13
N VAL A 132 -8.06 9.22 11.77
CA VAL A 132 -9.16 8.97 10.86
C VAL A 132 -8.74 9.56 9.51
N ARG A 133 -9.08 8.89 8.41
CA ARG A 133 -8.77 9.36 7.08
C ARG A 133 -9.14 10.84 6.94
N ASP A 134 -8.20 11.63 6.42
CA ASP A 134 -8.34 13.07 6.21
C ASP A 134 -8.47 13.91 7.50
N THR A 135 -8.06 13.38 8.64
CA THR A 135 -8.02 14.07 9.93
C THR A 135 -6.58 14.26 10.38
N ARG A 136 -6.24 15.45 10.86
CA ARG A 136 -4.91 15.75 11.42
C ARG A 136 -4.87 15.39 12.90
N ILE A 137 -3.78 14.75 13.32
CA ILE A 137 -3.42 14.70 14.74
C ILE A 137 -2.90 16.07 15.11
N SER A 138 -3.46 16.69 16.14
CA SER A 138 -2.91 17.95 16.66
C SER A 138 -1.62 17.67 17.44
N LEU A 139 -0.68 18.61 17.39
CA LEU A 139 0.57 18.50 18.17
C LEU A 139 0.30 18.47 19.68
N SER A 140 -0.78 19.13 20.15
CA SER A 140 -1.19 19.10 21.55
C SER A 140 -1.69 17.71 21.98
N GLU A 141 -2.45 17.02 21.16
CA GLU A 141 -2.88 15.64 21.41
C GLU A 141 -1.69 14.70 21.46
N LEU A 142 -0.79 14.79 20.48
CA LEU A 142 0.43 13.98 20.47
C LEU A 142 1.30 14.23 21.69
N LYS A 143 1.51 15.49 22.07
CA LYS A 143 2.24 15.86 23.30
C LYS A 143 1.61 15.23 24.54
N THR A 144 0.29 15.28 24.65
CA THR A 144 -0.44 14.70 25.79
C THR A 144 -0.25 13.19 25.87
N ILE A 145 -0.31 12.49 24.73
CA ILE A 145 -0.13 11.04 24.66
C ILE A 145 1.30 10.66 25.03
N ILE A 146 2.31 11.32 24.47
CA ILE A 146 3.73 11.07 24.75
C ILE A 146 4.03 11.30 26.23
N THR A 147 3.55 12.40 26.80
CA THR A 147 3.71 12.71 28.22
C THR A 147 3.06 11.64 29.09
N GLY A 148 1.92 11.12 28.71
CA GLY A 148 1.22 10.04 29.42
C GLY A 148 1.93 8.68 29.33
N ILE A 149 2.74 8.43 28.32
CA ILE A 149 3.55 7.21 28.16
C ILE A 149 4.83 7.28 28.98
N HIS A 150 5.56 8.41 28.90
CA HIS A 150 6.86 8.60 29.54
C HIS A 150 6.82 9.12 30.98
N GLY A 151 5.64 9.49 31.48
CA GLY A 151 5.57 10.23 32.76
C GLY A 151 6.20 11.62 32.59
N THR A 152 7.23 11.95 33.38
CA THR A 152 7.85 13.29 33.37
C THR A 152 9.07 13.45 32.46
N TYR A 153 9.45 12.41 31.70
CA TYR A 153 10.65 12.46 30.86
C TYR A 153 10.31 12.65 29.37
N LEU A 154 10.04 13.88 29.02
CA LEU A 154 10.19 14.32 27.64
C LEU A 154 11.68 14.64 27.39
N PRO A 155 12.22 14.41 26.17
CA PRO A 155 13.42 15.10 25.73
C PRO A 155 13.25 16.57 26.03
N SER A 156 14.33 17.30 26.31
CA SER A 156 14.26 18.70 26.77
C SER A 156 13.21 19.46 25.95
N GLU A 157 12.50 20.39 26.58
CA GLU A 157 11.45 21.19 25.89
C GLU A 157 11.96 21.77 24.56
N THR A 158 13.26 22.06 24.49
CA THR A 158 13.96 22.55 23.32
C THR A 158 14.00 21.52 22.18
N GLU A 159 14.36 20.26 22.44
CA GLU A 159 14.41 19.21 21.40
C GLU A 159 13.01 18.89 20.84
N PHE A 160 11.98 18.93 21.70
CA PHE A 160 10.60 18.76 21.25
C PHE A 160 10.13 19.93 20.39
N MET A 161 10.49 21.18 20.74
CA MET A 161 10.17 22.37 19.96
C MET A 161 10.90 22.39 18.61
N ASP A 162 12.13 21.85 18.55
CA ASP A 162 12.87 21.69 17.30
C ASP A 162 12.15 20.71 16.37
N VAL A 163 11.63 19.61 16.91
CA VAL A 163 10.82 18.63 16.16
C VAL A 163 9.53 19.26 15.64
N VAL A 164 8.84 20.03 16.47
CA VAL A 164 7.63 20.77 16.09
C VAL A 164 7.92 21.74 14.95
N SER A 165 9.02 22.48 15.03
CA SER A 165 9.46 23.42 14.01
C SER A 165 9.77 22.74 12.67
N ILE A 166 10.39 21.55 12.71
CA ILE A 166 10.64 20.72 11.52
C ILE A 166 9.31 20.26 10.89
N ILE A 167 8.37 19.79 11.71
CA ILE A 167 7.06 19.33 11.24
C ILE A 167 6.29 20.48 10.58
N ASP A 168 6.29 21.66 11.17
CA ASP A 168 5.62 22.84 10.61
C ASP A 168 6.28 23.26 9.29
N SER A 169 7.61 23.23 9.20
CA SER A 169 8.34 23.49 7.95
C SER A 169 8.00 22.48 6.85
N ILE A 170 7.91 21.19 7.18
CA ILE A 170 7.51 20.13 6.24
C ILE A 170 6.05 20.35 5.80
N ARG A 171 5.16 20.73 6.72
CA ARG A 171 3.77 21.03 6.44
C ARG A 171 3.62 22.18 5.43
N ASP A 172 4.40 23.25 5.60
CA ASP A 172 4.41 24.38 4.68
C ASP A 172 4.90 23.98 3.29
N ILE A 173 5.94 23.15 3.20
CA ILE A 173 6.43 22.60 1.92
C ILE A 173 5.35 21.76 1.23
N ILE A 174 4.73 20.82 1.93
CA ILE A 174 3.66 19.98 1.39
C ILE A 174 2.49 20.83 0.91
N SER A 175 2.07 21.79 1.71
CA SER A 175 0.95 22.70 1.37
C SER A 175 1.23 23.60 0.16
N SER A 176 2.50 23.88 -0.12
CA SER A 176 2.93 24.68 -1.28
C SER A 176 3.10 23.87 -2.55
N THR A 177 3.42 22.58 -2.42
CA THR A 177 3.74 21.68 -3.54
C THR A 177 2.50 20.98 -4.11
N LEU A 178 1.45 20.79 -3.29
CA LEU A 178 0.21 20.10 -3.67
C LEU A 178 -0.93 21.05 -4.12
N LYS A 179 -0.60 22.31 -4.45
CA LYS A 179 -1.49 23.24 -5.14
C LYS A 179 -1.28 23.15 -6.65
#